data_9cf0f6b860e8f6875d1f244f3d84bdd9
#
_entry.id   9cf0f6b860e8f6875d1f244f3d84bdd9
#
_cell.length_a   1.000
_cell.length_b   1.000
_cell.length_c   1.000
_cell.angle_alpha   90.00
_cell.angle_beta   90.00
_cell.angle_gamma   90.00
#
_symmetry.space_group_name_H-M   'P 1'
#
loop_
_entity.id
_entity.type
_entity.pdbx_description
1 polymer ?
#
loop_
_entity_poly.entity_id
_entity_poly.type
_entity_poly.pdbx_seq_one_letter_code
_entity_poly.pdbx_strand_id
1 'polypeptide(L)'
;MLDEATLRALPKAELHRHLDGSVRLSTIAELARRHSLDLGVRSEAELAERARVLAPLAGLEEVIARFQIIQKVLCGYEAIRRVAFENVEDAWRDGVKLAELRFAPPFISAGKDLANDEIIEAVLDGVQEGVSGYGIEVALIGILPRTASPEANRAATADLLRYARGARPGAWRLLGFDLADSETAHPPEQFLPLVRQARAAGLGITIHSGENTSAAHVLRTLRVFGPRRIGHGIRAWGDPETLRLLREKEVTLEVCPTSNWLTRSVPSLGAHPLPQLRRAGVRVTLNSDDPQLMGIDLVHEYSLAARLYGFTLEDFRECNRLAVEASFLPEEARRRVLERHFRS
;
A
#
# COMPACT_ATOMS: atom_id res chain seq x y z
N MET A 1 28.30 1.08 7.98
CA MET A 1 26.97 0.73 7.44
C MET A 1 26.05 0.43 8.62
N LEU A 2 24.79 0.83 8.53
CA LEU A 2 23.78 0.44 9.52
C LEU A 2 23.53 -1.06 9.38
N ASP A 3 23.57 -1.79 10.49
CA ASP A 3 23.27 -3.22 10.50
C ASP A 3 21.77 -3.48 10.57
N GLU A 4 21.35 -4.69 10.21
CA GLU A 4 19.94 -5.07 10.17
C GLU A 4 19.28 -4.98 11.55
N ALA A 5 20.00 -5.33 12.63
CA ALA A 5 19.47 -5.28 13.98
C ALA A 5 19.09 -3.85 14.38
N THR A 6 19.97 -2.88 14.07
CA THR A 6 19.70 -1.44 14.24
C THR A 6 18.49 -0.99 13.43
N LEU A 7 18.42 -1.38 12.16
CA LEU A 7 17.30 -1.03 11.30
C LEU A 7 15.98 -1.68 11.74
N ARG A 8 16.02 -2.91 12.24
CA ARG A 8 14.83 -3.61 12.76
C ARG A 8 14.31 -2.95 14.05
N ALA A 9 15.22 -2.51 14.92
CA ALA A 9 14.86 -1.84 16.17
C ALA A 9 14.35 -0.40 15.96
N LEU A 10 14.66 0.23 14.82
CA LEU A 10 14.19 1.59 14.51
C LEU A 10 12.66 1.61 14.40
N PRO A 11 11.94 2.49 15.12
CA PRO A 11 10.53 2.70 14.90
C PRO A 11 10.25 3.14 13.47
N LYS A 12 9.21 2.56 12.84
CA LYS A 12 8.85 2.84 11.44
C LYS A 12 7.39 3.24 11.31
N ALA A 13 7.10 4.00 10.25
CA ALA A 13 5.76 4.30 9.79
C ALA A 13 5.67 3.92 8.31
N GLU A 14 4.63 3.17 7.94
CA GLU A 14 4.44 2.65 6.60
C GLU A 14 3.06 3.08 6.06
N LEU A 15 3.03 3.73 4.91
CA LEU A 15 1.81 4.28 4.31
C LEU A 15 1.34 3.52 3.06
N HIS A 16 2.13 2.56 2.57
CA HIS A 16 1.85 1.86 1.33
C HIS A 16 2.13 0.36 1.46
N ARG A 17 1.11 -0.37 1.89
CA ARG A 17 1.16 -1.84 2.05
C ARG A 17 -0.16 -2.44 1.62
N HIS A 18 -0.14 -3.27 0.58
CA HIS A 18 -1.32 -3.98 0.09
C HIS A 18 -1.61 -5.20 0.93
N LEU A 19 -2.86 -5.35 1.37
CA LEU A 19 -3.30 -6.47 2.18
C LEU A 19 -3.17 -7.79 1.42
N ASP A 20 -3.58 -7.82 0.17
CA ASP A 20 -3.53 -8.97 -0.70
C ASP A 20 -2.11 -9.30 -1.20
N GLY A 21 -1.20 -8.33 -1.27
CA GLY A 21 0.23 -8.54 -1.51
C GLY A 21 1.02 -9.01 -0.28
N SER A 22 0.35 -9.07 0.87
CA SER A 22 0.96 -9.39 2.18
C SER A 22 0.49 -10.72 2.76
N VAL A 23 0.00 -11.66 1.94
CA VAL A 23 -0.47 -12.97 2.41
C VAL A 23 0.71 -13.94 2.53
N ARG A 24 0.96 -14.45 3.74
CA ARG A 24 2.05 -15.41 4.01
C ARG A 24 1.91 -16.68 3.19
N LEU A 25 2.97 -17.22 2.64
CA LEU A 25 2.95 -18.49 1.89
C LEU A 25 2.35 -19.64 2.70
N SER A 26 2.68 -19.72 3.99
CA SER A 26 2.10 -20.72 4.91
C SER A 26 0.59 -20.58 5.01
N THR A 27 0.08 -19.34 5.06
CA THR A 27 -1.35 -19.04 5.11
C THR A 27 -2.03 -19.40 3.79
N ILE A 28 -1.41 -19.12 2.64
CA ILE A 28 -1.91 -19.56 1.33
C ILE A 28 -2.06 -21.07 1.31
N ALA A 29 -1.01 -21.83 1.70
CA ALA A 29 -1.02 -23.29 1.71
C ALA A 29 -2.08 -23.85 2.67
N GLU A 30 -2.20 -23.28 3.86
CA GLU A 30 -3.17 -23.73 4.86
C GLU A 30 -4.62 -23.46 4.44
N LEU A 31 -4.92 -22.24 3.96
CA LEU A 31 -6.26 -21.89 3.50
C LEU A 31 -6.66 -22.71 2.27
N ALA A 32 -5.74 -22.92 1.33
CA ALA A 32 -6.02 -23.79 0.18
C ALA A 32 -6.41 -25.20 0.61
N ARG A 33 -5.68 -25.79 1.56
CA ARG A 33 -6.00 -27.12 2.10
C ARG A 33 -7.33 -27.11 2.85
N ARG A 34 -7.56 -26.11 3.73
CA ARG A 34 -8.76 -25.99 4.54
C ARG A 34 -10.05 -25.86 3.70
N HIS A 35 -9.97 -25.12 2.60
CA HIS A 35 -11.09 -24.85 1.72
C HIS A 35 -11.10 -25.74 0.45
N SER A 36 -10.20 -26.75 0.38
CA SER A 36 -10.06 -27.67 -0.76
C SER A 36 -9.90 -26.94 -2.10
N LEU A 37 -9.12 -25.83 -2.10
CA LEU A 37 -8.88 -25.01 -3.28
C LEU A 37 -7.75 -25.59 -4.12
N ASP A 38 -8.00 -25.79 -5.40
CA ASP A 38 -6.93 -26.13 -6.35
C ASP A 38 -6.15 -24.85 -6.74
N LEU A 39 -4.93 -24.74 -6.24
CA LEU A 39 -4.01 -23.68 -6.63
C LEU A 39 -3.23 -24.04 -7.91
N GLY A 40 -3.37 -25.25 -8.43
CA GLY A 40 -2.62 -25.75 -9.57
C GLY A 40 -1.13 -25.95 -9.27
N VAL A 41 -0.75 -26.14 -8.00
CA VAL A 41 0.62 -26.39 -7.54
C VAL A 41 0.74 -27.75 -6.84
N ARG A 42 1.90 -28.40 -6.93
CA ARG A 42 2.14 -29.75 -6.40
C ARG A 42 3.03 -29.78 -5.16
N SER A 43 3.67 -28.64 -4.82
CA SER A 43 4.58 -28.53 -3.70
C SER A 43 4.62 -27.09 -3.15
N GLU A 44 5.13 -26.92 -1.93
CA GLU A 44 5.38 -25.58 -1.35
C GLU A 44 6.43 -24.81 -2.15
N ALA A 45 7.41 -25.48 -2.74
CA ALA A 45 8.41 -24.83 -3.59
C ALA A 45 7.77 -24.24 -4.86
N GLU A 46 6.88 -25.01 -5.52
CA GLU A 46 6.12 -24.52 -6.68
C GLU A 46 5.14 -23.40 -6.28
N LEU A 47 4.53 -23.49 -5.09
CA LEU A 47 3.71 -22.40 -4.56
C LEU A 47 4.55 -21.13 -4.39
N ALA A 48 5.73 -21.23 -3.78
CA ALA A 48 6.62 -20.09 -3.59
C ALA A 48 7.05 -19.46 -4.91
N GLU A 49 7.37 -20.28 -5.92
CA GLU A 49 7.74 -19.81 -7.26
C GLU A 49 6.59 -19.07 -7.95
N ARG A 50 5.35 -19.56 -7.82
CA ARG A 50 4.18 -19.00 -8.50
C ARG A 50 3.50 -17.85 -7.76
N ALA A 51 3.62 -17.80 -6.43
CA ALA A 51 3.02 -16.77 -5.59
C ALA A 51 4.00 -15.63 -5.25
N ARG A 52 5.26 -15.69 -5.70
CA ARG A 52 6.25 -14.64 -5.45
C ARG A 52 6.85 -14.08 -6.73
N VAL A 53 7.31 -12.83 -6.60
CA VAL A 53 8.05 -12.09 -7.61
C VAL A 53 9.41 -11.75 -7.01
N LEU A 54 10.43 -12.58 -7.28
CA LEU A 54 11.78 -12.43 -6.71
C LEU A 54 12.80 -11.86 -7.72
N ALA A 55 12.39 -11.66 -8.96
CA ALA A 55 13.16 -11.05 -10.02
C ALA A 55 12.23 -10.23 -10.93
N PRO A 56 12.76 -9.22 -11.63
CA PRO A 56 11.93 -8.39 -12.52
C PRO A 56 11.19 -9.23 -13.58
N LEU A 57 9.88 -9.07 -13.62
CA LEU A 57 9.01 -9.61 -14.67
C LEU A 57 8.98 -8.67 -15.89
N ALA A 58 8.17 -8.95 -16.92
CA ALA A 58 8.11 -8.09 -18.11
C ALA A 58 7.50 -6.71 -17.80
N GLY A 59 6.66 -6.61 -16.79
CA GLY A 59 6.04 -5.37 -16.35
C GLY A 59 5.01 -5.58 -15.24
N LEU A 60 4.31 -4.49 -14.90
CA LEU A 60 3.31 -4.48 -13.81
C LEU A 60 2.18 -5.50 -14.05
N GLU A 61 1.75 -5.69 -15.29
CA GLU A 61 0.67 -6.61 -15.63
C GLU A 61 1.02 -8.07 -15.28
N GLU A 62 2.29 -8.49 -15.46
CA GLU A 62 2.74 -9.81 -15.04
C GLU A 62 2.84 -9.95 -13.51
N VAL A 63 3.18 -8.87 -12.81
CA VAL A 63 3.15 -8.85 -11.35
C VAL A 63 1.71 -8.99 -10.86
N ILE A 64 0.76 -8.23 -11.43
CA ILE A 64 -0.66 -8.34 -11.11
C ILE A 64 -1.18 -9.77 -11.37
N ALA A 65 -0.73 -10.44 -12.41
CA ALA A 65 -1.12 -11.83 -12.68
C ALA A 65 -0.70 -12.82 -11.57
N ARG A 66 0.36 -12.52 -10.81
CA ARG A 66 0.78 -13.36 -9.66
C ARG A 66 -0.21 -13.32 -8.50
N PHE A 67 -0.96 -12.24 -8.36
CA PHE A 67 -2.00 -12.14 -7.33
C PHE A 67 -3.13 -13.17 -7.51
N GLN A 68 -3.32 -13.74 -8.71
CA GLN A 68 -4.41 -14.71 -8.94
C GLN A 68 -4.36 -15.91 -7.99
N ILE A 69 -3.16 -16.37 -7.61
CA ILE A 69 -3.04 -17.48 -6.66
C ILE A 69 -3.43 -17.05 -5.23
N ILE A 70 -3.08 -15.83 -4.88
CA ILE A 70 -3.42 -15.22 -3.59
C ILE A 70 -4.92 -14.95 -3.52
N GLN A 71 -5.50 -14.43 -4.60
CA GLN A 71 -6.93 -14.15 -4.66
C GLN A 71 -7.80 -15.39 -4.46
N LYS A 72 -7.35 -16.58 -4.87
CA LYS A 72 -8.09 -17.82 -4.62
C LYS A 72 -8.31 -18.11 -3.13
N VAL A 73 -7.35 -17.77 -2.27
CA VAL A 73 -7.44 -18.07 -0.83
C VAL A 73 -8.15 -16.97 -0.03
N LEU A 74 -8.37 -15.79 -0.60
CA LEU A 74 -9.25 -14.77 -0.05
C LEU A 74 -10.71 -15.11 -0.39
N CYS A 75 -11.19 -16.26 0.10
CA CYS A 75 -12.41 -16.91 -0.37
C CYS A 75 -13.62 -16.75 0.56
N GLY A 76 -13.51 -15.95 1.62
CA GLY A 76 -14.60 -15.70 2.56
C GLY A 76 -14.10 -14.95 3.80
N TYR A 77 -15.04 -14.58 4.66
CA TYR A 77 -14.86 -13.75 5.83
C TYR A 77 -13.67 -14.16 6.71
N GLU A 78 -13.62 -15.41 7.17
CA GLU A 78 -12.58 -15.89 8.10
C GLU A 78 -11.18 -15.89 7.48
N ALA A 79 -11.07 -16.19 6.18
CA ALA A 79 -9.81 -16.13 5.46
C ALA A 79 -9.29 -14.70 5.36
N ILE A 80 -10.16 -13.76 5.01
CA ILE A 80 -9.82 -12.33 4.88
C ILE A 80 -9.50 -11.72 6.24
N ARG A 81 -10.30 -12.01 7.28
CA ARG A 81 -10.06 -11.57 8.66
C ARG A 81 -8.69 -12.02 9.16
N ARG A 82 -8.35 -13.30 8.95
CA ARG A 82 -7.04 -13.85 9.31
C ARG A 82 -5.90 -13.12 8.58
N VAL A 83 -6.02 -12.92 7.28
CA VAL A 83 -5.00 -12.23 6.49
C VAL A 83 -4.83 -10.79 6.97
N ALA A 84 -5.91 -10.10 7.28
CA ALA A 84 -5.86 -8.75 7.83
C ALA A 84 -5.17 -8.69 9.21
N PHE A 85 -5.44 -9.63 10.09
CA PHE A 85 -4.74 -9.78 11.37
C PHE A 85 -3.24 -10.04 11.17
N GLU A 86 -2.88 -10.99 10.30
CA GLU A 86 -1.49 -11.34 10.01
C GLU A 86 -0.70 -10.17 9.40
N ASN A 87 -1.35 -9.30 8.61
CA ASN A 87 -0.73 -8.08 8.10
C ASN A 87 -0.33 -7.10 9.21
N VAL A 88 -1.17 -6.95 10.22
CA VAL A 88 -0.86 -6.11 11.39
C VAL A 88 0.29 -6.73 12.20
N GLU A 89 0.26 -8.04 12.40
CA GLU A 89 1.32 -8.77 13.09
C GLU A 89 2.68 -8.63 12.36
N ASP A 90 2.71 -8.80 11.04
CA ASP A 90 3.94 -8.68 10.26
C ASP A 90 4.48 -7.25 10.29
N ALA A 91 3.64 -6.23 10.14
CA ALA A 91 4.05 -4.84 10.28
C ALA A 91 4.64 -4.56 11.69
N TRP A 92 4.02 -5.09 12.74
CA TRP A 92 4.55 -4.97 14.10
C TRP A 92 5.92 -5.64 14.25
N ARG A 93 6.12 -6.84 13.67
CA ARG A 93 7.42 -7.55 13.66
C ARG A 93 8.51 -6.78 12.94
N ASP A 94 8.16 -6.01 11.93
CA ASP A 94 9.07 -5.11 11.21
C ASP A 94 9.43 -3.84 12.00
N GLY A 95 8.87 -3.66 13.20
CA GLY A 95 9.06 -2.48 14.03
C GLY A 95 8.17 -1.29 13.66
N VAL A 96 7.15 -1.50 12.83
CA VAL A 96 6.19 -0.47 12.44
C VAL A 96 5.33 -0.06 13.63
N LYS A 97 5.14 1.24 13.83
CA LYS A 97 4.32 1.85 14.90
C LYS A 97 3.04 2.49 14.35
N LEU A 98 3.05 2.82 13.07
CA LEU A 98 1.90 3.29 12.32
C LEU A 98 1.91 2.63 10.95
N ALA A 99 0.83 1.94 10.58
CA ALA A 99 0.64 1.36 9.26
C ALA A 99 -0.64 1.87 8.61
N GLU A 100 -0.60 2.08 7.29
CA GLU A 100 -1.80 2.23 6.48
C GLU A 100 -1.88 1.06 5.50
N LEU A 101 -2.83 0.16 5.78
CA LEU A 101 -3.09 -1.02 4.96
C LEU A 101 -4.14 -0.70 3.91
N ARG A 102 -3.90 -1.10 2.66
CA ARG A 102 -4.83 -0.86 1.56
C ARG A 102 -5.36 -2.16 0.98
N PHE A 103 -6.62 -2.17 0.57
CA PHE A 103 -7.29 -3.34 0.02
C PHE A 103 -8.35 -2.95 -1.01
N ALA A 104 -8.59 -3.82 -1.99
CA ALA A 104 -9.49 -3.57 -3.10
C ALA A 104 -10.69 -4.53 -3.06
N PRO A 105 -11.85 -4.16 -2.48
CA PRO A 105 -13.01 -5.04 -2.45
C PRO A 105 -13.40 -5.60 -3.83
N PRO A 106 -13.43 -4.81 -4.94
CA PRO A 106 -13.73 -5.35 -6.26
C PRO A 106 -12.71 -6.37 -6.79
N PHE A 107 -11.45 -6.25 -6.41
CA PHE A 107 -10.42 -7.19 -6.81
C PHE A 107 -10.52 -8.49 -6.00
N ILE A 108 -10.79 -8.39 -4.70
CA ILE A 108 -10.97 -9.56 -3.83
C ILE A 108 -12.23 -10.33 -4.19
N SER A 109 -13.36 -9.67 -4.51
CA SER A 109 -14.62 -10.31 -4.87
C SER A 109 -14.65 -10.87 -6.29
N ALA A 110 -13.72 -10.49 -7.16
CA ALA A 110 -13.75 -10.84 -8.58
C ALA A 110 -13.88 -12.35 -8.80
N GLY A 111 -14.95 -12.76 -9.50
CA GLY A 111 -15.25 -14.16 -9.79
C GLY A 111 -15.72 -15.00 -8.60
N LYS A 112 -16.09 -14.37 -7.48
CA LYS A 112 -16.56 -15.03 -6.26
C LYS A 112 -17.96 -14.53 -5.86
N ASP A 113 -18.72 -15.39 -5.18
CA ASP A 113 -19.94 -14.99 -4.46
C ASP A 113 -19.54 -14.41 -3.10
N LEU A 114 -19.04 -13.19 -3.13
CA LEU A 114 -18.51 -12.49 -1.95
C LEU A 114 -18.85 -11.01 -2.05
N ALA A 115 -19.64 -10.51 -1.11
CA ALA A 115 -20.05 -9.12 -1.09
C ALA A 115 -18.92 -8.18 -0.61
N ASN A 116 -18.88 -6.95 -1.12
CA ASN A 116 -17.93 -5.94 -0.64
C ASN A 116 -18.04 -5.71 0.86
N ASP A 117 -19.24 -5.72 1.41
CA ASP A 117 -19.48 -5.56 2.85
C ASP A 117 -18.79 -6.64 3.68
N GLU A 118 -18.93 -7.89 3.26
CA GLU A 118 -18.31 -9.02 3.93
C GLU A 118 -16.78 -8.88 3.93
N ILE A 119 -16.22 -8.43 2.81
CA ILE A 119 -14.78 -8.15 2.69
C ILE A 119 -14.36 -7.02 3.64
N ILE A 120 -15.10 -5.90 3.61
CA ILE A 120 -14.77 -4.72 4.44
C ILE A 120 -14.87 -5.08 5.91
N GLU A 121 -15.90 -5.80 6.34
CA GLU A 121 -16.08 -6.22 7.72
C GLU A 121 -15.00 -7.18 8.19
N ALA A 122 -14.64 -8.17 7.36
CA ALA A 122 -13.57 -9.10 7.67
C ALA A 122 -12.21 -8.38 7.86
N VAL A 123 -11.90 -7.41 6.99
CA VAL A 123 -10.68 -6.60 7.10
C VAL A 123 -10.71 -5.76 8.37
N LEU A 124 -11.82 -5.08 8.68
CA LEU A 124 -11.98 -4.27 9.88
C LEU A 124 -11.78 -5.11 11.15
N ASP A 125 -12.37 -6.31 11.21
CA ASP A 125 -12.27 -7.17 12.38
C ASP A 125 -10.86 -7.75 12.57
N GLY A 126 -10.21 -8.21 11.49
CA GLY A 126 -8.83 -8.69 11.56
C GLY A 126 -7.84 -7.61 11.98
N VAL A 127 -7.99 -6.39 11.43
CA VAL A 127 -7.17 -5.25 11.83
C VAL A 127 -7.44 -4.86 13.29
N GLN A 128 -8.69 -4.84 13.74
CA GLN A 128 -9.04 -4.51 15.13
C GLN A 128 -8.42 -5.51 16.10
N GLU A 129 -8.46 -6.80 15.77
CA GLU A 129 -7.83 -7.86 16.58
C GLU A 129 -6.30 -7.66 16.66
N GLY A 130 -5.65 -7.43 15.52
CA GLY A 130 -4.21 -7.17 15.45
C GLY A 130 -3.79 -5.93 16.23
N VAL A 131 -4.51 -4.82 16.08
CA VAL A 131 -4.26 -3.58 16.84
C VAL A 131 -4.39 -3.79 18.33
N SER A 132 -5.40 -4.54 18.76
CA SER A 132 -5.61 -4.86 20.18
C SER A 132 -4.50 -5.74 20.74
N GLY A 133 -3.96 -6.67 19.93
CA GLY A 133 -2.91 -7.59 20.33
C GLY A 133 -1.51 -6.95 20.38
N TYR A 134 -1.21 -6.08 19.42
CA TYR A 134 0.17 -5.58 19.20
C TYR A 134 0.37 -4.10 19.56
N GLY A 135 -0.70 -3.34 19.77
CA GLY A 135 -0.58 -1.92 20.16
C GLY A 135 0.02 -1.01 19.09
N ILE A 136 -0.15 -1.36 17.82
CA ILE A 136 0.22 -0.56 16.65
C ILE A 136 -0.97 0.30 16.20
N GLU A 137 -0.72 1.51 15.71
CA GLU A 137 -1.76 2.31 15.08
C GLU A 137 -1.92 1.90 13.61
N VAL A 138 -3.16 1.61 13.21
CA VAL A 138 -3.46 1.19 11.82
C VAL A 138 -4.64 2.00 11.28
N ALA A 139 -4.50 2.49 10.05
CA ALA A 139 -5.61 2.99 9.24
C ALA A 139 -5.79 2.12 7.99
N LEU A 140 -7.00 2.14 7.43
CA LEU A 140 -7.34 1.40 6.22
C LEU A 140 -7.61 2.35 5.06
N ILE A 141 -7.21 1.92 3.87
CA ILE A 141 -7.44 2.62 2.61
C ILE A 141 -8.20 1.68 1.68
N GLY A 142 -9.38 2.10 1.23
CA GLY A 142 -10.13 1.39 0.21
C GLY A 142 -9.61 1.73 -1.18
N ILE A 143 -9.30 0.70 -1.98
CA ILE A 143 -8.79 0.83 -3.35
C ILE A 143 -9.93 0.63 -4.34
N LEU A 144 -9.97 1.46 -5.38
CA LEU A 144 -10.66 1.17 -6.62
C LEU A 144 -9.64 0.72 -7.69
N PRO A 145 -9.76 -0.51 -8.22
CA PRO A 145 -8.96 -0.91 -9.37
C PRO A 145 -9.40 -0.18 -10.63
N ARG A 146 -8.46 0.40 -11.37
CA ARG A 146 -8.79 1.09 -12.64
C ARG A 146 -9.39 0.16 -13.69
N THR A 147 -9.01 -1.13 -13.67
CA THR A 147 -9.48 -2.14 -14.60
C THR A 147 -10.85 -2.74 -14.24
N ALA A 148 -11.35 -2.50 -13.02
CA ALA A 148 -12.69 -2.94 -12.64
C ALA A 148 -13.78 -2.17 -13.42
N SER A 149 -14.94 -2.80 -13.61
CA SER A 149 -16.05 -2.13 -14.31
C SER A 149 -16.51 -0.86 -13.58
N PRO A 150 -17.06 0.13 -14.30
CA PRO A 150 -17.60 1.32 -13.67
C PRO A 150 -18.68 1.01 -12.62
N GLU A 151 -19.46 -0.05 -12.83
CA GLU A 151 -20.50 -0.53 -11.91
C GLU A 151 -19.87 -1.06 -10.62
N ALA A 152 -18.86 -1.93 -10.73
CA ALA A 152 -18.13 -2.47 -9.59
C ALA A 152 -17.47 -1.35 -8.76
N ASN A 153 -16.83 -0.39 -9.42
CA ASN A 153 -16.20 0.75 -8.76
C ASN A 153 -17.23 1.68 -8.09
N ARG A 154 -18.42 1.88 -8.69
CA ARG A 154 -19.50 2.64 -8.04
C ARG A 154 -20.03 1.93 -6.81
N ALA A 155 -20.29 0.62 -6.90
CA ALA A 155 -20.77 -0.19 -5.79
C ALA A 155 -19.73 -0.19 -4.64
N ALA A 156 -18.47 -0.49 -4.93
CA ALA A 156 -17.42 -0.46 -3.93
C ALA A 156 -17.26 0.93 -3.27
N THR A 157 -17.37 2.01 -4.07
CA THR A 157 -17.33 3.37 -3.49
C THR A 157 -18.49 3.57 -2.52
N ALA A 158 -19.73 3.19 -2.87
CA ALA A 158 -20.88 3.35 -1.99
C ALA A 158 -20.69 2.60 -0.67
N ASP A 159 -20.19 1.36 -0.74
CA ASP A 159 -19.92 0.53 0.45
C ASP A 159 -18.80 1.14 1.31
N LEU A 160 -17.64 1.47 0.74
CA LEU A 160 -16.54 2.12 1.45
C LEU A 160 -17.00 3.42 2.15
N LEU A 161 -17.81 4.24 1.48
CA LEU A 161 -18.34 5.49 2.06
C LEU A 161 -19.31 5.25 3.22
N ARG A 162 -20.08 4.15 3.17
CA ARG A 162 -20.98 3.78 4.27
C ARG A 162 -20.17 3.46 5.52
N TYR A 163 -19.08 2.70 5.41
CA TYR A 163 -18.21 2.36 6.52
C TYR A 163 -17.39 3.57 7.02
N ALA A 164 -16.90 4.40 6.14
CA ALA A 164 -16.21 5.65 6.50
C ALA A 164 -17.09 6.60 7.34
N ARG A 165 -18.41 6.55 7.14
CA ARG A 165 -19.40 7.33 7.89
C ARG A 165 -19.87 6.68 9.19
N GLY A 166 -19.25 5.58 9.61
CA GLY A 166 -19.52 4.91 10.87
C GLY A 166 -20.70 3.94 10.83
N ALA A 167 -20.84 3.18 9.75
CA ALA A 167 -21.88 2.14 9.63
C ALA A 167 -21.81 1.07 10.72
N ARG A 168 -20.63 0.91 11.36
CA ARG A 168 -20.44 0.02 12.52
C ARG A 168 -19.32 0.52 13.43
N PRO A 169 -19.28 0.04 14.71
CA PRO A 169 -18.13 0.27 15.59
C PRO A 169 -16.84 -0.24 14.93
N GLY A 170 -15.76 0.52 15.04
CA GLY A 170 -14.46 0.20 14.41
C GLY A 170 -14.30 0.67 12.96
N ALA A 171 -15.38 1.03 12.25
CA ALA A 171 -15.33 1.56 10.89
C ALA A 171 -14.51 2.86 10.76
N TRP A 172 -14.28 3.56 11.86
CA TRP A 172 -13.42 4.74 11.93
C TRP A 172 -11.99 4.52 11.42
N ARG A 173 -11.56 3.27 11.29
CA ARG A 173 -10.25 2.94 10.72
C ARG A 173 -10.17 3.04 9.20
N LEU A 174 -11.31 3.05 8.50
CA LEU A 174 -11.35 3.31 7.06
C LEU A 174 -11.26 4.82 6.84
N LEU A 175 -10.06 5.31 6.58
CA LEU A 175 -9.71 6.71 6.56
C LEU A 175 -9.18 7.21 5.22
N GLY A 176 -8.87 6.29 4.30
CA GLY A 176 -8.30 6.63 3.01
C GLY A 176 -9.02 6.01 1.82
N PHE A 177 -8.77 6.60 0.67
CA PHE A 177 -9.29 6.18 -0.62
C PHE A 177 -8.17 6.27 -1.66
N ASP A 178 -8.01 5.22 -2.45
CA ASP A 178 -6.96 5.08 -3.45
C ASP A 178 -7.54 4.65 -4.81
N LEU A 179 -6.82 4.96 -5.85
CA LEU A 179 -7.07 4.49 -7.21
C LEU A 179 -5.79 3.82 -7.70
N ALA A 180 -5.81 2.50 -7.85
CA ALA A 180 -4.65 1.69 -8.19
C ALA A 180 -4.85 0.87 -9.46
N ASP A 181 -3.95 -0.10 -9.71
CA ASP A 181 -3.93 -0.94 -10.91
C ASP A 181 -3.44 -0.18 -12.16
N SER A 182 -3.51 -0.78 -13.34
CA SER A 182 -2.93 -0.25 -14.58
C SER A 182 -3.25 1.23 -14.81
N GLU A 183 -2.22 2.08 -14.72
CA GLU A 183 -2.37 3.54 -14.85
C GLU A 183 -2.86 3.99 -16.23
N THR A 184 -2.73 3.12 -17.23
CA THR A 184 -3.12 3.38 -18.62
C THR A 184 -4.50 2.84 -19.00
N ALA A 185 -5.17 2.09 -18.10
CA ALA A 185 -6.46 1.47 -18.38
C ALA A 185 -7.54 2.48 -18.75
N HIS A 186 -7.62 3.58 -18.00
CA HIS A 186 -8.61 4.64 -18.22
C HIS A 186 -8.06 6.03 -17.87
N PRO A 187 -8.59 7.10 -18.51
CA PRO A 187 -8.23 8.48 -18.16
C PRO A 187 -8.59 8.80 -16.69
N PRO A 188 -7.73 9.53 -15.96
CA PRO A 188 -7.99 9.91 -14.56
C PRO A 188 -9.34 10.59 -14.34
N GLU A 189 -9.80 11.42 -15.27
CA GLU A 189 -11.05 12.18 -15.16
C GLU A 189 -12.28 11.29 -15.00
N GLN A 190 -12.26 10.06 -15.51
CA GLN A 190 -13.35 9.10 -15.35
C GLN A 190 -13.65 8.77 -13.89
N PHE A 191 -12.62 8.79 -13.03
CA PHE A 191 -12.74 8.48 -11.61
C PHE A 191 -12.98 9.71 -10.74
N LEU A 192 -12.92 10.93 -11.29
CA LEU A 192 -13.06 12.17 -10.53
C LEU A 192 -14.38 12.25 -9.72
N PRO A 193 -15.55 11.80 -10.24
CA PRO A 193 -16.78 11.81 -9.46
C PRO A 193 -16.68 10.94 -8.19
N LEU A 194 -16.04 9.78 -8.25
CA LEU A 194 -15.89 8.85 -7.12
C LEU A 194 -14.89 9.42 -6.09
N VAL A 195 -13.76 9.96 -6.55
CA VAL A 195 -12.78 10.62 -5.68
C VAL A 195 -13.40 11.84 -4.97
N ARG A 196 -14.26 12.62 -5.66
CA ARG A 196 -14.98 13.74 -5.02
C ARG A 196 -15.94 13.26 -3.94
N GLN A 197 -16.66 12.17 -4.16
CA GLN A 197 -17.52 11.55 -3.14
C GLN A 197 -16.73 11.10 -1.92
N ALA A 198 -15.59 10.43 -2.13
CA ALA A 198 -14.70 9.99 -1.06
C ALA A 198 -14.19 11.18 -0.22
N ARG A 199 -13.73 12.24 -0.89
CA ARG A 199 -13.30 13.48 -0.22
C ARG A 199 -14.42 14.16 0.55
N ALA A 200 -15.62 14.22 -0.01
CA ALA A 200 -16.78 14.80 0.67
C ALA A 200 -17.22 14.00 1.90
N ALA A 201 -16.90 12.70 1.93
CA ALA A 201 -17.08 11.83 3.10
C ALA A 201 -15.96 11.96 4.15
N GLY A 202 -14.95 12.79 3.91
CA GLY A 202 -13.83 13.00 4.83
C GLY A 202 -12.66 12.04 4.66
N LEU A 203 -12.67 11.17 3.63
CA LEU A 203 -11.55 10.27 3.36
C LEU A 203 -10.34 11.04 2.81
N GLY A 204 -9.16 10.69 3.30
CA GLY A 204 -7.89 11.11 2.72
C GLY A 204 -7.70 10.47 1.33
N ILE A 205 -7.13 11.23 0.40
CA ILE A 205 -6.94 10.78 -0.98
C ILE A 205 -5.47 10.52 -1.25
N THR A 206 -5.14 9.27 -1.61
CA THR A 206 -3.90 8.88 -2.27
C THR A 206 -4.24 8.31 -3.65
N ILE A 207 -3.32 8.37 -4.60
CA ILE A 207 -3.55 7.87 -5.96
C ILE A 207 -2.25 7.25 -6.46
N HIS A 208 -2.28 5.99 -6.90
CA HIS A 208 -1.16 5.41 -7.64
C HIS A 208 -0.95 6.18 -8.94
N SER A 209 0.24 6.73 -9.12
CA SER A 209 0.54 7.49 -10.33
C SER A 209 2.04 7.65 -10.53
N GLY A 210 2.52 7.46 -11.76
CA GLY A 210 3.93 7.60 -12.09
C GLY A 210 4.79 6.48 -11.53
N GLU A 211 4.27 5.30 -11.44
CA GLU A 211 5.03 4.08 -11.28
C GLU A 211 5.62 3.67 -12.64
N ASN A 212 4.77 3.34 -13.60
CA ASN A 212 5.15 2.86 -14.93
C ASN A 212 4.73 3.78 -16.10
N THR A 213 4.17 4.95 -15.80
CA THR A 213 3.75 5.95 -16.80
C THR A 213 4.79 7.06 -17.01
N SER A 214 4.41 8.35 -16.88
CA SER A 214 5.29 9.49 -17.11
C SER A 214 5.09 10.59 -16.06
N ALA A 215 6.02 11.56 -16.02
CA ALA A 215 5.87 12.76 -15.21
C ALA A 215 4.61 13.54 -15.57
N ALA A 216 4.26 13.62 -16.86
CA ALA A 216 3.03 14.27 -17.31
C ALA A 216 1.77 13.59 -16.74
N HIS A 217 1.80 12.27 -16.53
CA HIS A 217 0.70 11.55 -15.88
C HIS A 217 0.60 11.93 -14.40
N VAL A 218 1.73 12.00 -13.68
CA VAL A 218 1.77 12.48 -12.28
C VAL A 218 1.23 13.91 -12.20
N LEU A 219 1.66 14.80 -13.09
CA LEU A 219 1.20 16.18 -13.14
C LEU A 219 -0.31 16.26 -13.36
N ARG A 220 -0.84 15.45 -14.29
CA ARG A 220 -2.28 15.35 -14.56
C ARG A 220 -3.04 14.86 -13.33
N THR A 221 -2.54 13.81 -12.66
CA THR A 221 -3.11 13.29 -11.41
C THR A 221 -3.18 14.36 -10.32
N LEU A 222 -2.10 15.12 -10.13
CA LEU A 222 -2.06 16.24 -9.18
C LEU A 222 -3.10 17.32 -9.51
N ARG A 223 -3.28 17.65 -10.79
CA ARG A 223 -4.23 18.67 -11.25
C ARG A 223 -5.68 18.22 -11.16
N VAL A 224 -5.96 16.96 -11.56
CA VAL A 224 -7.32 16.41 -11.61
C VAL A 224 -7.84 16.10 -10.20
N PHE A 225 -7.06 15.41 -9.40
CA PHE A 225 -7.53 14.91 -8.11
C PHE A 225 -7.09 15.78 -6.92
N GLY A 226 -5.96 16.49 -7.01
CA GLY A 226 -5.38 17.22 -5.87
C GLY A 226 -5.20 16.31 -4.66
N PRO A 227 -4.55 15.14 -4.78
CA PRO A 227 -4.40 14.19 -3.70
C PRO A 227 -3.42 14.71 -2.65
N ARG A 228 -3.51 14.21 -1.43
CA ARG A 228 -2.54 14.49 -0.38
C ARG A 228 -1.25 13.68 -0.55
N ARG A 229 -1.37 12.50 -1.15
CA ARG A 229 -0.25 11.60 -1.42
C ARG A 229 -0.37 10.99 -2.81
N ILE A 230 0.76 10.54 -3.33
CA ILE A 230 0.87 9.79 -4.57
C ILE A 230 1.53 8.45 -4.27
N GLY A 231 0.87 7.34 -4.61
CA GLY A 231 1.50 6.02 -4.60
C GLY A 231 2.62 5.98 -5.64
N HIS A 232 3.81 5.54 -5.25
CA HIS A 232 5.08 5.57 -5.96
C HIS A 232 5.54 6.96 -6.37
N GLY A 233 4.99 7.53 -7.44
CA GLY A 233 5.29 8.88 -7.94
C GLY A 233 6.69 9.06 -8.51
N ILE A 234 7.44 7.98 -8.74
CA ILE A 234 8.88 8.04 -9.09
C ILE A 234 9.15 8.70 -10.43
N ARG A 235 8.19 8.66 -11.34
CA ARG A 235 8.30 9.32 -12.66
C ARG A 235 8.21 10.85 -12.60
N ALA A 236 7.87 11.41 -11.44
CA ALA A 236 7.94 12.87 -11.22
C ALA A 236 9.37 13.41 -11.39
N TRP A 237 10.38 12.56 -11.18
CA TRP A 237 11.78 12.93 -11.39
C TRP A 237 12.02 13.27 -12.86
N GLY A 238 12.69 14.41 -13.09
CA GLY A 238 12.99 14.88 -14.44
C GLY A 238 12.00 15.90 -15.01
N ASP A 239 10.86 16.16 -14.34
CA ASP A 239 9.94 17.22 -14.73
C ASP A 239 9.87 18.35 -13.68
N PRO A 240 10.47 19.52 -13.97
CA PRO A 240 10.55 20.62 -13.00
C PRO A 240 9.18 21.13 -12.53
N GLU A 241 8.15 21.12 -13.40
CA GLU A 241 6.82 21.58 -13.03
C GLU A 241 6.15 20.62 -12.05
N THR A 242 6.25 19.31 -12.29
CA THR A 242 5.73 18.29 -11.38
C THR A 242 6.42 18.37 -10.02
N LEU A 243 7.76 18.50 -9.99
CA LEU A 243 8.52 18.66 -8.75
C LEU A 243 8.13 19.94 -8.00
N ARG A 244 7.95 21.05 -8.70
CA ARG A 244 7.49 22.31 -8.09
C ARG A 244 6.12 22.13 -7.44
N LEU A 245 5.17 21.52 -8.16
CA LEU A 245 3.80 21.34 -7.66
C LEU A 245 3.73 20.38 -6.46
N LEU A 246 4.53 19.30 -6.48
CA LEU A 246 4.66 18.38 -5.33
C LEU A 246 5.10 19.12 -4.07
N ARG A 247 6.14 19.98 -4.19
CA ARG A 247 6.63 20.77 -3.06
C ARG A 247 5.64 21.81 -2.58
N GLU A 248 5.08 22.63 -3.48
CA GLU A 248 4.14 23.70 -3.15
C GLU A 248 2.86 23.21 -2.48
N LYS A 249 2.41 22.02 -2.85
CA LYS A 249 1.23 21.37 -2.27
C LYS A 249 1.56 20.38 -1.15
N GLU A 250 2.84 20.27 -0.78
CA GLU A 250 3.33 19.33 0.23
C GLU A 250 2.85 17.89 0.01
N VAL A 251 2.72 17.47 -1.26
CA VAL A 251 2.29 16.12 -1.60
C VAL A 251 3.42 15.14 -1.29
N THR A 252 3.10 14.09 -0.54
CA THR A 252 4.07 13.05 -0.17
C THR A 252 4.02 11.91 -1.18
N LEU A 253 5.19 11.46 -1.65
CA LEU A 253 5.34 10.26 -2.47
C LEU A 253 5.55 9.03 -1.58
N GLU A 254 4.77 7.98 -1.81
CA GLU A 254 4.86 6.69 -1.12
C GLU A 254 5.76 5.75 -1.94
N VAL A 255 7.08 5.85 -1.74
CA VAL A 255 8.06 5.18 -2.59
C VAL A 255 8.32 3.75 -2.13
N CYS A 256 8.33 2.80 -3.09
CA CYS A 256 8.50 1.37 -2.88
C CYS A 256 9.65 0.85 -3.77
N PRO A 257 10.91 1.01 -3.37
CA PRO A 257 12.07 0.79 -4.24
C PRO A 257 12.17 -0.61 -4.85
N THR A 258 11.98 -1.66 -4.05
CA THR A 258 12.05 -3.04 -4.55
C THR A 258 10.91 -3.34 -5.53
N SER A 259 9.69 -2.90 -5.21
CA SER A 259 8.55 -3.02 -6.12
C SER A 259 8.82 -2.34 -7.45
N ASN A 260 9.31 -1.11 -7.44
CA ASN A 260 9.60 -0.35 -8.66
C ASN A 260 10.67 -1.01 -9.54
N TRP A 261 11.58 -1.79 -8.94
CA TRP A 261 12.52 -2.61 -9.70
C TRP A 261 11.88 -3.88 -10.25
N LEU A 262 11.08 -4.58 -9.44
CA LEU A 262 10.44 -5.84 -9.84
C LEU A 262 9.38 -5.63 -10.94
N THR A 263 8.67 -4.49 -10.93
CA THR A 263 7.71 -4.07 -11.96
C THR A 263 8.38 -3.44 -13.19
N ARG A 264 9.73 -3.37 -13.24
CA ARG A 264 10.53 -2.68 -14.25
C ARG A 264 10.22 -1.18 -14.41
N SER A 265 9.67 -0.58 -13.38
CA SER A 265 9.50 0.88 -13.33
C SER A 265 10.84 1.60 -13.27
N VAL A 266 11.88 0.93 -12.79
CA VAL A 266 13.28 1.36 -12.88
C VAL A 266 14.15 0.24 -13.46
N PRO A 267 15.23 0.55 -14.18
CA PRO A 267 16.08 -0.46 -14.82
C PRO A 267 16.91 -1.26 -13.79
N SER A 268 17.22 -0.67 -12.66
CA SER A 268 17.94 -1.31 -11.54
C SER A 268 17.67 -0.54 -10.25
N LEU A 269 17.89 -1.19 -9.11
CA LEU A 269 17.80 -0.56 -7.79
C LEU A 269 18.74 0.65 -7.67
N GLY A 270 19.96 0.57 -8.23
CA GLY A 270 20.92 1.68 -8.20
C GLY A 270 20.52 2.90 -9.04
N ALA A 271 19.61 2.72 -10.01
CA ALA A 271 19.09 3.81 -10.86
C ALA A 271 17.78 4.41 -10.33
N HIS A 272 17.34 4.01 -9.14
CA HIS A 272 16.10 4.50 -8.56
C HIS A 272 16.19 5.99 -8.21
N PRO A 273 15.18 6.83 -8.57
CA PRO A 273 15.24 8.29 -8.41
C PRO A 273 14.96 8.78 -6.97
N LEU A 274 14.76 7.90 -6.00
CA LEU A 274 14.50 8.27 -4.60
C LEU A 274 15.50 9.28 -4.02
N PRO A 275 16.83 9.09 -4.17
CA PRO A 275 17.79 10.09 -3.66
C PRO A 275 17.65 11.46 -4.32
N GLN A 276 17.33 11.48 -5.61
CA GLN A 276 17.17 12.70 -6.38
C GLN A 276 15.89 13.45 -6.00
N LEU A 277 14.77 12.72 -5.86
CA LEU A 277 13.49 13.28 -5.40
C LEU A 277 13.64 13.94 -4.03
N ARG A 278 14.31 13.25 -3.10
CA ARG A 278 14.58 13.79 -1.77
C ARG A 278 15.47 15.03 -1.81
N ARG A 279 16.57 15.00 -2.58
CA ARG A 279 17.44 16.19 -2.75
C ARG A 279 16.73 17.36 -3.42
N ALA A 280 15.72 17.09 -4.25
CA ALA A 280 14.86 18.11 -4.83
C ALA A 280 13.82 18.68 -3.83
N GLY A 281 13.83 18.23 -2.57
CA GLY A 281 12.93 18.71 -1.52
C GLY A 281 11.51 18.14 -1.62
N VAL A 282 11.32 17.04 -2.34
CA VAL A 282 10.03 16.32 -2.38
C VAL A 282 9.89 15.47 -1.11
N ARG A 283 8.72 15.50 -0.50
CA ARG A 283 8.38 14.65 0.66
C ARG A 283 8.27 13.21 0.19
N VAL A 284 9.07 12.32 0.75
CA VAL A 284 9.10 10.89 0.38
C VAL A 284 9.02 10.00 1.61
N THR A 285 8.36 8.85 1.49
CA THR A 285 8.33 7.80 2.50
C THR A 285 8.82 6.49 1.90
N LEU A 286 9.33 5.58 2.74
CA LEU A 286 9.73 4.23 2.35
C LEU A 286 8.65 3.24 2.74
N ASN A 287 8.29 2.36 1.80
CA ASN A 287 7.20 1.40 1.98
C ASN A 287 7.54 0.08 1.28
N SER A 288 6.90 -1.01 1.71
CA SER A 288 7.17 -2.36 1.18
C SER A 288 6.26 -2.77 0.02
N ASP A 289 5.12 -2.06 -0.17
CA ASP A 289 4.11 -2.38 -1.20
C ASP A 289 3.46 -3.76 -0.97
N ASP A 290 4.03 -4.80 -1.54
CA ASP A 290 3.55 -6.19 -1.52
C ASP A 290 4.59 -7.12 -0.87
N PRO A 291 4.85 -7.02 0.43
CA PRO A 291 6.03 -7.63 1.05
C PRO A 291 6.08 -9.15 0.90
N GLN A 292 4.96 -9.87 1.05
CA GLN A 292 4.96 -11.32 0.93
C GLN A 292 5.06 -11.79 -0.53
N LEU A 293 4.39 -11.09 -1.44
CA LEU A 293 4.49 -11.31 -2.88
C LEU A 293 5.94 -11.10 -3.36
N MET A 294 6.62 -10.09 -2.84
CA MET A 294 7.98 -9.71 -3.24
C MET A 294 9.07 -10.39 -2.38
N GLY A 295 8.67 -11.16 -1.37
CA GLY A 295 9.61 -11.88 -0.49
C GLY A 295 10.50 -10.96 0.33
N ILE A 296 10.00 -9.80 0.73
CA ILE A 296 10.70 -8.78 1.52
C ILE A 296 9.93 -8.42 2.79
N ASP A 297 10.53 -7.63 3.65
CA ASP A 297 9.92 -6.88 4.73
C ASP A 297 10.31 -5.40 4.63
N LEU A 298 9.75 -4.54 5.46
CA LEU A 298 10.10 -3.11 5.45
C LEU A 298 11.56 -2.88 5.87
N VAL A 299 12.14 -3.77 6.68
CA VAL A 299 13.56 -3.69 7.08
C VAL A 299 14.48 -3.89 5.86
N HIS A 300 14.07 -4.74 4.91
CA HIS A 300 14.76 -4.90 3.63
C HIS A 300 14.86 -3.57 2.87
N GLU A 301 13.76 -2.82 2.75
CA GLU A 301 13.74 -1.51 2.07
C GLU A 301 14.65 -0.49 2.77
N TYR A 302 14.69 -0.51 4.09
CA TYR A 302 15.61 0.33 4.87
C TYR A 302 17.06 -0.07 4.66
N SER A 303 17.37 -1.38 4.67
CA SER A 303 18.72 -1.90 4.39
C SER A 303 19.18 -1.52 2.99
N LEU A 304 18.28 -1.62 2.01
CA LEU A 304 18.52 -1.22 0.63
C LEU A 304 18.82 0.28 0.53
N ALA A 305 18.01 1.13 1.18
CA ALA A 305 18.17 2.56 1.16
C ALA A 305 19.48 3.00 1.84
N ALA A 306 19.86 2.37 2.96
CA ALA A 306 21.15 2.62 3.62
C ALA A 306 22.33 2.24 2.70
N ARG A 307 22.26 1.08 2.06
CA ARG A 307 23.36 0.53 1.26
C ARG A 307 23.52 1.22 -0.09
N LEU A 308 22.41 1.43 -0.82
CA LEU A 308 22.48 1.94 -2.20
C LEU A 308 22.28 3.44 -2.30
N TYR A 309 21.53 4.05 -1.39
CA TYR A 309 21.18 5.47 -1.46
C TYR A 309 21.86 6.32 -0.39
N GLY A 310 22.65 5.70 0.49
CA GLY A 310 23.40 6.38 1.52
C GLY A 310 22.53 6.98 2.63
N PHE A 311 21.36 6.40 2.87
CA PHE A 311 20.48 6.88 3.94
C PHE A 311 21.13 6.66 5.30
N THR A 312 21.10 7.70 6.11
CA THR A 312 21.53 7.72 7.51
C THR A 312 20.36 7.46 8.46
N LEU A 313 20.62 7.29 9.74
CA LEU A 313 19.56 7.21 10.75
C LEU A 313 18.67 8.46 10.75
N GLU A 314 19.25 9.63 10.51
CA GLU A 314 18.50 10.89 10.45
C GLU A 314 17.56 10.91 9.24
N ASP A 315 18.02 10.43 8.09
CA ASP A 315 17.19 10.31 6.89
C ASP A 315 15.96 9.39 7.13
N PHE A 316 16.16 8.28 7.84
CA PHE A 316 15.06 7.39 8.22
C PHE A 316 14.11 8.04 9.23
N ARG A 317 14.62 8.77 10.21
CA ARG A 317 13.79 9.51 11.17
C ARG A 317 12.93 10.55 10.44
N GLU A 318 13.51 11.29 9.50
CA GLU A 318 12.79 12.25 8.67
C GLU A 318 11.70 11.57 7.84
N CYS A 319 12.02 10.48 7.11
CA CYS A 319 11.03 9.72 6.35
C CYS A 319 9.86 9.24 7.22
N ASN A 320 10.16 8.71 8.40
CA ASN A 320 9.14 8.24 9.34
C ASN A 320 8.27 9.37 9.89
N ARG A 321 8.87 10.52 10.25
CA ARG A 321 8.14 11.70 10.68
C ARG A 321 7.20 12.19 9.58
N LEU A 322 7.71 12.30 8.35
CA LEU A 322 6.91 12.65 7.17
C LEU A 322 5.77 11.66 6.93
N ALA A 323 6.00 10.35 7.14
CA ALA A 323 4.97 9.35 7.02
C ALA A 323 3.86 9.55 8.05
N VAL A 324 4.20 9.77 9.33
CA VAL A 324 3.19 10.05 10.36
C VAL A 324 2.42 11.32 10.06
N GLU A 325 3.10 12.41 9.65
CA GLU A 325 2.47 13.68 9.29
C GLU A 325 1.50 13.53 8.09
N ALA A 326 1.89 12.75 7.09
CA ALA A 326 1.10 12.51 5.88
C ALA A 326 -0.01 11.47 6.07
N SER A 327 0.01 10.70 7.14
CA SER A 327 -1.00 9.69 7.46
C SER A 327 -2.42 10.27 7.50
N PHE A 328 -3.41 9.46 7.15
CA PHE A 328 -4.82 9.80 7.24
C PHE A 328 -5.41 9.61 8.63
N LEU A 329 -4.64 9.12 9.59
CA LEU A 329 -5.06 9.09 10.99
C LEU A 329 -5.49 10.47 11.49
N PRO A 330 -6.43 10.57 12.43
CA PRO A 330 -6.77 11.82 13.10
C PRO A 330 -5.54 12.50 13.70
N GLU A 331 -5.53 13.83 13.72
CA GLU A 331 -4.38 14.62 14.20
C GLU A 331 -3.89 14.21 15.59
N GLU A 332 -4.83 13.97 16.50
CA GLU A 332 -4.50 13.51 17.85
C GLU A 332 -3.77 12.17 17.87
N ALA A 333 -4.19 11.20 17.02
CA ALA A 333 -3.52 9.90 16.91
C ALA A 333 -2.10 10.08 16.32
N ARG A 334 -1.95 10.89 15.26
CA ARG A 334 -0.63 11.20 14.68
C ARG A 334 0.30 11.86 15.71
N ARG A 335 -0.21 12.81 16.49
CA ARG A 335 0.56 13.47 17.57
C ARG A 335 1.02 12.46 18.62
N ARG A 336 0.12 11.58 19.10
CA ARG A 336 0.50 10.51 20.05
C ARG A 336 1.60 9.61 19.50
N VAL A 337 1.52 9.21 18.22
CA VAL A 337 2.54 8.38 17.57
C VAL A 337 3.88 9.11 17.49
N LEU A 338 3.90 10.38 17.05
CA LEU A 338 5.11 11.19 17.02
C LEU A 338 5.75 11.33 18.40
N GLU A 339 4.97 11.71 19.41
CA GLU A 339 5.45 11.89 20.77
C GLU A 339 5.97 10.61 21.41
N ARG A 340 5.38 9.46 21.08
CA ARG A 340 5.76 8.18 21.69
C ARG A 340 6.95 7.51 21.01
N HIS A 341 7.06 7.63 19.69
CA HIS A 341 7.98 6.80 18.92
C HIS A 341 8.98 7.57 18.07
N PHE A 342 8.73 8.83 17.73
CA PHE A 342 9.53 9.61 16.78
C PHE A 342 10.01 10.95 17.35
N ARG A 343 10.18 11.02 18.68
CA ARG A 343 10.84 12.18 19.30
C ARG A 343 12.27 12.27 18.81
N SER A 344 12.69 13.49 18.44
CA SER A 344 14.06 13.86 18.07
C SER A 344 15.04 13.66 19.23
#